data_112cfe0ff04f4accdbc59516ba420ac3
#
_entry.id   112cfe0ff04f4accdbc59516ba420ac3
#
_cell.length_a   1.000
_cell.length_b   1.000
_cell.length_c   1.000
_cell.angle_alpha   90.00
_cell.angle_beta   90.00
_cell.angle_gamma   90.00
#
_symmetry.space_group_name_H-M   'P 1'
#
loop_
_entity.id
_entity.type
_entity.pdbx_description
1 polymer ?
#
loop_
_entity_poly.entity_id
_entity_poly.type
_entity_poly.pdbx_seq_one_letter_code
_entity_poly.pdbx_strand_id
1 'polypeptide(L)'
;MDQKIKSNKIYKKKNQIKKMFDRLSVNYDMMNTLFTLGIDKIWRKKLVNKLFIYKPKKILDIATGTADLAIEIVKIKPKKIIGIDISKKMISVGNKKIKKLKYERIIELREGDCEKIPFENNSFDAVTVSFGVRNFENLNKCLIEILRVLKKGGILLILETSIPKSRIIFFCYDLYLKTIYPLLYNLFSKNKNAYKYLRNSSLVFPNGKKFNNILMKNGFINVNNKPLTFGATSLYFGKKP
;
A
#
# COMPACT_ATOMS: atom_id res chain seq x y z
N MET A 1 -15.81 22.62 11.22
CA MET A 1 -15.21 23.39 10.13
C MET A 1 -13.67 23.27 10.07
N ASP A 2 -13.00 23.04 11.19
CA ASP A 2 -11.51 22.99 11.24
C ASP A 2 -10.81 21.73 10.71
N GLN A 3 -11.52 20.60 10.57
CA GLN A 3 -10.92 19.37 10.02
C GLN A 3 -10.72 19.41 8.50
N LYS A 4 -11.53 20.15 7.74
CA LYS A 4 -11.38 20.31 6.27
C LYS A 4 -10.16 21.16 5.89
N ILE A 5 -9.79 22.13 6.71
CA ILE A 5 -8.67 23.05 6.43
C ILE A 5 -7.31 22.37 6.69
N LYS A 6 -7.24 21.44 7.66
CA LYS A 6 -6.01 20.68 7.92
C LYS A 6 -5.74 19.58 6.88
N SER A 7 -6.78 19.04 6.23
CA SER A 7 -6.61 18.00 5.19
C SER A 7 -5.93 18.56 3.91
N ASN A 8 -6.27 19.76 3.49
CA ASN A 8 -5.73 20.36 2.26
C ASN A 8 -4.21 20.68 2.29
N LYS A 9 -3.57 20.75 3.47
CA LYS A 9 -2.11 20.99 3.61
C LYS A 9 -1.25 19.74 3.53
N ILE A 10 -1.84 18.55 3.61
CA ILE A 10 -1.10 17.28 3.70
C ILE A 10 -1.00 16.59 2.34
N TYR A 11 -1.96 16.84 1.43
CA TYR A 11 -1.94 16.24 0.10
C TYR A 11 -0.90 16.92 -0.81
N LYS A 12 0.24 16.26 -0.95
CA LYS A 12 1.25 16.65 -1.92
C LYS A 12 0.77 16.26 -3.32
N LYS A 13 0.98 17.13 -4.30
CA LYS A 13 0.77 16.81 -5.72
C LYS A 13 1.58 15.55 -6.10
N LYS A 14 1.05 14.71 -6.97
CA LYS A 14 1.64 13.44 -7.45
C LYS A 14 3.15 13.52 -7.69
N ASN A 15 3.60 14.59 -8.37
CA ASN A 15 5.03 14.81 -8.65
C ASN A 15 5.89 14.99 -7.38
N GLN A 16 5.33 15.54 -6.30
CA GLN A 16 6.05 15.66 -5.03
C GLN A 16 6.17 14.31 -4.33
N ILE A 17 5.11 13.50 -4.40
CA ILE A 17 5.10 12.10 -3.90
C ILE A 17 6.13 11.27 -4.66
N LYS A 18 6.12 11.32 -6.00
CA LYS A 18 7.10 10.63 -6.86
C LYS A 18 8.53 11.00 -6.46
N LYS A 19 8.86 12.31 -6.43
CA LYS A 19 10.20 12.80 -6.05
C LYS A 19 10.60 12.36 -4.63
N MET A 20 9.66 12.32 -3.70
CA MET A 20 9.93 11.87 -2.33
C MET A 20 10.31 10.39 -2.30
N PHE A 21 9.52 9.52 -2.95
CA PHE A 21 9.81 8.09 -3.02
C PHE A 21 11.06 7.77 -3.83
N ASP A 22 11.34 8.52 -4.90
CA ASP A 22 12.60 8.43 -5.64
C ASP A 22 13.83 8.66 -4.73
N ARG A 23 13.75 9.59 -3.78
CA ARG A 23 14.83 9.87 -2.81
C ARG A 23 14.95 8.81 -1.72
N LEU A 24 13.85 8.18 -1.36
CA LEU A 24 13.81 7.15 -0.31
C LEU A 24 14.21 5.76 -0.82
N SER A 25 14.14 5.51 -2.13
CA SER A 25 14.15 4.18 -2.75
C SER A 25 15.29 3.27 -2.28
N VAL A 26 16.49 3.79 -2.07
CA VAL A 26 17.69 3.00 -1.71
C VAL A 26 17.57 2.38 -0.30
N ASN A 27 17.04 3.15 0.66
CA ASN A 27 16.97 2.74 2.07
C ASN A 27 15.54 2.37 2.49
N TYR A 28 14.59 2.35 1.55
CA TYR A 28 13.16 2.24 1.84
C TYR A 28 12.82 0.97 2.61
N ASP A 29 13.30 -0.18 2.15
CA ASP A 29 12.98 -1.47 2.78
C ASP A 29 13.57 -1.59 4.18
N MET A 30 14.82 -1.17 4.35
CA MET A 30 15.49 -1.14 5.64
C MET A 30 14.73 -0.26 6.63
N MET A 31 14.34 0.94 6.19
CA MET A 31 13.62 1.89 7.04
C MET A 31 12.22 1.39 7.39
N ASN A 32 11.48 0.80 6.44
CA ASN A 32 10.17 0.21 6.74
C ASN A 32 10.30 -0.92 7.77
N THR A 33 11.27 -1.82 7.60
CA THR A 33 11.53 -2.89 8.56
C THR A 33 11.89 -2.34 9.94
N LEU A 34 12.72 -1.30 10.00
CA LEU A 34 13.11 -0.65 11.25
C LEU A 34 11.92 0.02 11.95
N PHE A 35 11.12 0.82 11.21
CA PHE A 35 9.96 1.52 11.76
C PHE A 35 8.81 0.60 12.15
N THR A 36 8.74 -0.58 11.61
CA THR A 36 7.71 -1.57 11.97
C THR A 36 8.25 -2.67 12.87
N LEU A 37 9.52 -2.60 13.26
CA LEU A 37 10.21 -3.67 13.98
C LEU A 37 10.06 -5.03 13.27
N GLY A 38 10.04 -5.01 11.92
CA GLY A 38 9.88 -6.20 11.08
C GLY A 38 8.45 -6.76 10.97
N ILE A 39 7.47 -6.17 11.67
CA ILE A 39 6.07 -6.62 11.68
C ILE A 39 5.42 -6.44 10.31
N ASP A 40 5.89 -5.52 9.47
CA ASP A 40 5.45 -5.30 8.09
C ASP A 40 5.49 -6.59 7.24
N LYS A 41 6.47 -7.46 7.46
CA LYS A 41 6.57 -8.77 6.81
C LYS A 41 5.41 -9.69 7.22
N ILE A 42 5.03 -9.67 8.50
CA ILE A 42 3.90 -10.45 9.01
C ILE A 42 2.59 -9.94 8.40
N TRP A 43 2.44 -8.61 8.26
CA TRP A 43 1.25 -8.03 7.64
C TRP A 43 1.12 -8.43 6.17
N ARG A 44 2.22 -8.34 5.38
CA ARG A 44 2.23 -8.81 3.99
C ARG A 44 1.90 -10.31 3.88
N LYS A 45 2.47 -11.14 4.75
CA LYS A 45 2.14 -12.57 4.81
C LYS A 45 0.65 -12.82 5.09
N LYS A 46 0.02 -12.04 5.98
CA LYS A 46 -1.43 -12.13 6.23
C LYS A 46 -2.27 -11.75 5.01
N LEU A 47 -1.85 -10.73 4.25
CA LEU A 47 -2.49 -10.38 2.97
C LEU A 47 -2.36 -11.55 1.98
N VAL A 48 -1.16 -12.09 1.80
CA VAL A 48 -0.91 -13.20 0.87
C VAL A 48 -1.69 -14.46 1.26
N ASN A 49 -1.80 -14.78 2.56
CA ASN A 49 -2.64 -15.89 3.03
C ASN A 49 -4.13 -15.68 2.69
N LYS A 50 -4.63 -14.43 2.79
CA LYS A 50 -6.00 -14.11 2.35
C LYS A 50 -6.14 -14.23 0.84
N LEU A 51 -5.15 -13.80 0.07
CA LEU A 51 -5.11 -13.89 -1.38
C LEU A 51 -5.12 -15.35 -1.86
N PHE A 52 -4.39 -16.23 -1.17
CA PHE A 52 -4.28 -17.66 -1.48
C PHE A 52 -5.64 -18.38 -1.55
N ILE A 53 -6.62 -17.97 -0.73
CA ILE A 53 -7.96 -18.55 -0.69
C ILE A 53 -8.67 -18.45 -2.05
N TYR A 54 -8.37 -17.38 -2.80
CA TYR A 54 -9.01 -17.08 -4.10
C TYR A 54 -8.25 -17.63 -5.30
N LYS A 55 -7.04 -18.20 -5.08
CA LYS A 55 -6.20 -18.82 -6.11
C LYS A 55 -6.05 -17.96 -7.39
N PRO A 56 -5.75 -16.65 -7.29
CA PRO A 56 -5.65 -15.78 -8.47
C PRO A 56 -4.46 -16.19 -9.32
N LYS A 57 -4.65 -16.20 -10.64
CA LYS A 57 -3.59 -16.52 -11.61
C LYS A 57 -2.84 -15.27 -12.09
N LYS A 58 -3.55 -14.17 -12.33
CA LYS A 58 -2.97 -12.91 -12.81
C LYS A 58 -3.29 -11.79 -11.82
N ILE A 59 -2.25 -11.20 -11.22
CA ILE A 59 -2.35 -10.26 -10.11
C ILE A 59 -1.71 -8.94 -10.54
N LEU A 60 -2.36 -7.82 -10.21
CA LEU A 60 -1.81 -6.48 -10.33
C LEU A 60 -1.48 -5.95 -8.92
N ASP A 61 -0.22 -5.58 -8.69
CA ASP A 61 0.23 -4.93 -7.46
C ASP A 61 0.44 -3.44 -7.72
N ILE A 62 -0.42 -2.59 -7.15
CA ILE A 62 -0.40 -1.13 -7.37
C ILE A 62 0.36 -0.45 -6.26
N ALA A 63 1.15 0.59 -6.61
CA ALA A 63 2.15 1.20 -5.75
C ALA A 63 3.09 0.12 -5.17
N THR A 64 3.58 -0.72 -6.08
CA THR A 64 4.40 -1.90 -5.74
C THR A 64 5.73 -1.55 -5.08
N GLY A 65 6.18 -0.31 -5.21
CA GLY A 65 7.43 0.19 -4.65
C GLY A 65 8.62 -0.66 -5.08
N THR A 66 9.34 -1.19 -4.09
CA THR A 66 10.49 -2.08 -4.27
C THR A 66 10.12 -3.56 -4.43
N ALA A 67 8.84 -3.85 -4.72
CA ALA A 67 8.28 -5.17 -5.00
C ALA A 67 8.21 -6.14 -3.80
N ASP A 68 8.28 -5.68 -2.56
CA ASP A 68 8.24 -6.57 -1.38
C ASP A 68 6.97 -7.42 -1.33
N LEU A 69 5.79 -6.84 -1.62
CA LEU A 69 4.55 -7.60 -1.66
C LEU A 69 4.50 -8.52 -2.87
N ALA A 70 4.89 -8.05 -4.06
CA ALA A 70 4.94 -8.89 -5.27
C ALA A 70 5.82 -10.12 -5.08
N ILE A 71 6.99 -9.98 -4.42
CA ILE A 71 7.88 -11.09 -4.08
C ILE A 71 7.22 -12.06 -3.09
N GLU A 72 6.52 -11.55 -2.06
CA GLU A 72 5.83 -12.41 -1.11
C GLU A 72 4.67 -13.20 -1.77
N ILE A 73 3.99 -12.59 -2.76
CA ILE A 73 2.90 -13.22 -3.54
C ILE A 73 3.39 -14.42 -4.36
N VAL A 74 4.67 -14.49 -4.76
CA VAL A 74 5.20 -15.66 -5.50
C VAL A 74 4.95 -16.98 -4.77
N LYS A 75 4.89 -16.95 -3.44
CA LYS A 75 4.65 -18.14 -2.60
C LYS A 75 3.33 -18.85 -2.89
N ILE A 76 2.34 -18.15 -3.42
CA ILE A 76 1.04 -18.75 -3.81
C ILE A 76 1.03 -19.25 -5.26
N LYS A 77 2.19 -19.21 -5.93
CA LYS A 77 2.42 -19.74 -7.29
C LYS A 77 1.44 -19.17 -8.34
N PRO A 78 1.29 -17.83 -8.46
CA PRO A 78 0.48 -17.24 -9.53
C PRO A 78 1.15 -17.44 -10.89
N LYS A 79 0.35 -17.33 -11.97
CA LYS A 79 0.91 -17.38 -13.34
C LYS A 79 1.70 -16.13 -13.67
N LYS A 80 1.22 -14.95 -13.25
CA LYS A 80 1.87 -13.66 -13.51
C LYS A 80 1.51 -12.63 -12.45
N ILE A 81 2.49 -11.87 -12.01
CA ILE A 81 2.34 -10.68 -11.17
C ILE A 81 2.84 -9.49 -11.97
N ILE A 82 2.04 -8.44 -12.08
CA ILE A 82 2.47 -7.17 -12.65
C ILE A 82 2.43 -6.14 -11.54
N GLY A 83 3.56 -5.49 -11.28
CA GLY A 83 3.67 -4.39 -10.33
C GLY A 83 3.73 -3.06 -11.06
N ILE A 84 2.94 -2.06 -10.64
CA ILE A 84 3.05 -0.69 -11.14
C ILE A 84 3.38 0.28 -10.00
N ASP A 85 4.24 1.26 -10.31
CA ASP A 85 4.57 2.37 -9.40
C ASP A 85 4.90 3.62 -10.20
N ILE A 86 4.61 4.80 -9.65
CA ILE A 86 4.94 6.09 -10.27
C ILE A 86 6.45 6.43 -10.16
N SER A 87 7.16 5.79 -9.24
CA SER A 87 8.59 6.01 -8.98
C SER A 87 9.47 5.05 -9.78
N LYS A 88 10.17 5.58 -10.79
CA LYS A 88 11.15 4.81 -11.56
C LYS A 88 12.27 4.23 -10.69
N LYS A 89 12.68 4.95 -9.64
CA LYS A 89 13.75 4.49 -8.76
C LYS A 89 13.32 3.33 -7.88
N MET A 90 12.05 3.34 -7.39
CA MET A 90 11.48 2.20 -6.68
C MET A 90 11.44 0.96 -7.59
N ILE A 91 10.94 1.10 -8.82
CA ILE A 91 10.92 0.02 -9.83
C ILE A 91 12.33 -0.51 -10.09
N SER A 92 13.33 0.36 -10.22
CA SER A 92 14.72 -0.05 -10.42
C SER A 92 15.25 -0.92 -9.27
N VAL A 93 14.97 -0.54 -8.02
CA VAL A 93 15.35 -1.34 -6.85
C VAL A 93 14.61 -2.67 -6.85
N GLY A 94 13.29 -2.66 -7.11
CA GLY A 94 12.48 -3.86 -7.23
C GLY A 94 13.00 -4.84 -8.28
N ASN A 95 13.35 -4.36 -9.47
CA ASN A 95 13.89 -5.18 -10.55
C ASN A 95 15.23 -5.86 -10.15
N LYS A 96 16.11 -5.16 -9.43
CA LYS A 96 17.35 -5.77 -8.89
C LYS A 96 17.04 -6.91 -7.93
N LYS A 97 16.04 -6.75 -7.05
CA LYS A 97 15.61 -7.80 -6.11
C LYS A 97 15.02 -9.00 -6.85
N ILE A 98 14.13 -8.76 -7.81
CA ILE A 98 13.48 -9.79 -8.62
C ILE A 98 14.52 -10.61 -9.38
N LYS A 99 15.51 -9.95 -10.02
CA LYS A 99 16.63 -10.60 -10.71
C LYS A 99 17.48 -11.45 -9.76
N LYS A 100 17.85 -10.91 -8.60
CA LYS A 100 18.60 -11.65 -7.57
C LYS A 100 17.87 -12.93 -7.12
N LEU A 101 16.53 -12.89 -7.05
CA LEU A 101 15.67 -14.01 -6.63
C LEU A 101 15.23 -14.91 -7.81
N LYS A 102 15.61 -14.58 -9.06
CA LYS A 102 15.25 -15.31 -10.28
C LYS A 102 13.72 -15.40 -10.50
N TYR A 103 12.99 -14.30 -10.21
CA TYR A 103 11.54 -14.24 -10.35
C TYR A 103 11.06 -13.48 -11.60
N GLU A 104 11.94 -13.12 -12.55
CA GLU A 104 11.63 -12.30 -13.75
C GLU A 104 10.56 -12.94 -14.65
N ARG A 105 10.46 -14.27 -14.66
CA ARG A 105 9.42 -14.97 -15.43
C ARG A 105 8.02 -14.76 -14.84
N ILE A 106 7.93 -14.56 -13.51
CA ILE A 106 6.66 -14.47 -12.77
C ILE A 106 6.30 -13.01 -12.52
N ILE A 107 7.28 -12.17 -12.10
CA ILE A 107 7.05 -10.77 -11.73
C ILE A 107 7.57 -9.86 -12.84
N GLU A 108 6.76 -8.88 -13.21
CA GLU A 108 7.12 -7.80 -14.11
C GLU A 108 6.75 -6.47 -13.47
N LEU A 109 7.71 -5.52 -13.43
CA LEU A 109 7.48 -4.20 -12.89
C LEU A 109 7.46 -3.15 -14.01
N ARG A 110 6.51 -2.22 -13.93
CA ARG A 110 6.35 -1.11 -14.90
C ARG A 110 6.14 0.21 -14.17
N GLU A 111 6.62 1.32 -14.75
CA GLU A 111 6.14 2.64 -14.37
C GLU A 111 4.67 2.75 -14.74
N GLY A 112 3.83 3.22 -13.81
CA GLY A 112 2.40 3.34 -14.05
C GLY A 112 1.71 4.15 -12.95
N ASP A 113 0.59 4.75 -13.34
CA ASP A 113 -0.25 5.57 -12.49
C ASP A 113 -1.57 4.87 -12.21
N CYS A 114 -1.95 4.76 -10.92
CA CYS A 114 -3.23 4.17 -10.53
C CYS A 114 -4.46 4.93 -11.06
N GLU A 115 -4.31 6.22 -11.41
CA GLU A 115 -5.40 7.01 -11.99
C GLU A 115 -5.64 6.75 -13.49
N LYS A 116 -4.72 6.06 -14.15
CA LYS A 116 -4.81 5.63 -15.55
C LYS A 116 -4.03 4.33 -15.71
N ILE A 117 -4.61 3.22 -15.27
CA ILE A 117 -3.98 1.90 -15.30
C ILE A 117 -3.86 1.42 -16.76
N PRO A 118 -2.62 1.15 -17.26
CA PRO A 118 -2.39 0.87 -18.68
C PRO A 118 -2.72 -0.59 -19.05
N PHE A 119 -3.89 -1.07 -18.65
CA PHE A 119 -4.38 -2.41 -18.96
C PHE A 119 -5.85 -2.36 -19.32
N GLU A 120 -6.29 -3.34 -20.11
CA GLU A 120 -7.68 -3.49 -20.54
C GLU A 120 -8.61 -3.83 -19.36
N ASN A 121 -9.92 -3.65 -19.60
CA ASN A 121 -10.95 -4.06 -18.66
C ASN A 121 -10.86 -5.56 -18.38
N ASN A 122 -11.21 -5.97 -17.17
CA ASN A 122 -11.31 -7.39 -16.78
C ASN A 122 -10.01 -8.21 -17.03
N SER A 123 -8.85 -7.60 -16.81
CA SER A 123 -7.53 -8.19 -17.08
C SER A 123 -6.98 -9.01 -15.92
N PHE A 124 -7.40 -8.74 -14.66
CA PHE A 124 -6.78 -9.31 -13.46
C PHE A 124 -7.78 -10.06 -12.58
N ASP A 125 -7.33 -11.17 -12.00
CA ASP A 125 -8.10 -11.94 -11.04
C ASP A 125 -8.09 -11.27 -9.66
N ALA A 126 -6.99 -10.57 -9.33
CA ALA A 126 -6.84 -9.83 -8.08
C ALA A 126 -6.02 -8.55 -8.30
N VAL A 127 -6.31 -7.54 -7.50
CA VAL A 127 -5.49 -6.34 -7.32
C VAL A 127 -5.07 -6.24 -5.86
N THR A 128 -3.79 -5.90 -5.64
CA THR A 128 -3.23 -5.67 -4.30
C THR A 128 -2.65 -4.27 -4.19
N VAL A 129 -2.74 -3.67 -2.99
CA VAL A 129 -2.06 -2.42 -2.65
C VAL A 129 -1.51 -2.54 -1.23
N SER A 130 -0.22 -2.30 -1.03
CA SER A 130 0.38 -2.31 0.31
C SER A 130 1.01 -0.97 0.66
N PHE A 131 0.44 -0.27 1.65
CA PHE A 131 0.91 1.02 2.17
C PHE A 131 1.02 2.15 1.13
N GLY A 132 0.27 2.03 0.03
CA GLY A 132 0.28 2.97 -1.09
C GLY A 132 -0.95 3.86 -1.19
N VAL A 133 -2.10 3.35 -0.77
CA VAL A 133 -3.42 3.95 -1.06
C VAL A 133 -3.59 5.37 -0.48
N ARG A 134 -2.98 5.65 0.66
CA ARG A 134 -3.01 6.98 1.30
C ARG A 134 -2.24 8.06 0.52
N ASN A 135 -1.41 7.64 -0.46
CA ASN A 135 -0.60 8.53 -1.28
C ASN A 135 -1.24 8.83 -2.65
N PHE A 136 -2.38 8.22 -2.97
CA PHE A 136 -3.10 8.48 -4.22
C PHE A 136 -3.63 9.91 -4.22
N GLU A 137 -3.39 10.67 -5.31
CA GLU A 137 -3.85 12.05 -5.44
C GLU A 137 -5.38 12.09 -5.55
N ASN A 138 -5.94 11.26 -6.43
CA ASN A 138 -7.37 11.05 -6.56
C ASN A 138 -7.76 9.60 -6.25
N LEU A 139 -8.08 9.35 -4.98
CA LEU A 139 -8.44 8.02 -4.50
C LEU A 139 -9.62 7.40 -5.26
N ASN A 140 -10.69 8.17 -5.51
CA ASN A 140 -11.86 7.63 -6.20
C ASN A 140 -11.53 7.22 -7.64
N LYS A 141 -10.74 8.03 -8.36
CA LYS A 141 -10.31 7.70 -9.72
C LYS A 141 -9.47 6.42 -9.75
N CYS A 142 -8.53 6.26 -8.79
CA CYS A 142 -7.77 5.02 -8.67
C CYS A 142 -8.68 3.81 -8.37
N LEU A 143 -9.66 3.95 -7.48
CA LEU A 143 -10.57 2.85 -7.15
C LEU A 143 -11.47 2.44 -8.34
N ILE A 144 -11.92 3.41 -9.14
CA ILE A 144 -12.67 3.15 -10.39
C ILE A 144 -11.79 2.39 -11.39
N GLU A 145 -10.54 2.81 -11.58
CA GLU A 145 -9.59 2.13 -12.47
C GLU A 145 -9.27 0.71 -11.97
N ILE A 146 -9.10 0.52 -10.66
CA ILE A 146 -8.93 -0.80 -10.06
C ILE A 146 -10.14 -1.68 -10.34
N LEU A 147 -11.35 -1.14 -10.14
CA LEU A 147 -12.59 -1.88 -10.43
C LEU A 147 -12.68 -2.24 -11.91
N ARG A 148 -12.29 -1.31 -12.81
CA ARG A 148 -12.30 -1.52 -14.26
C ARG A 148 -11.42 -2.71 -14.68
N VAL A 149 -10.17 -2.75 -14.19
CA VAL A 149 -9.21 -3.78 -14.60
C VAL A 149 -9.42 -5.13 -13.93
N LEU A 150 -10.14 -5.19 -12.82
CA LEU A 150 -10.54 -6.45 -12.20
C LEU A 150 -11.55 -7.19 -13.08
N LYS A 151 -11.44 -8.51 -13.17
CA LYS A 151 -12.45 -9.38 -13.74
C LYS A 151 -13.71 -9.38 -12.88
N LYS A 152 -14.87 -9.75 -13.44
CA LYS A 152 -16.08 -10.03 -12.67
C LYS A 152 -15.75 -11.07 -11.58
N GLY A 153 -16.17 -10.80 -10.35
CA GLY A 153 -15.82 -11.64 -9.20
C GLY A 153 -14.36 -11.52 -8.73
N GLY A 154 -13.53 -10.73 -9.40
CA GLY A 154 -12.15 -10.43 -8.98
C GLY A 154 -12.08 -9.66 -7.68
N ILE A 155 -10.97 -9.77 -6.97
CA ILE A 155 -10.82 -9.25 -5.60
C ILE A 155 -9.81 -8.13 -5.51
N LEU A 156 -10.07 -7.20 -4.59
CA LEU A 156 -9.16 -6.16 -4.14
C LEU A 156 -8.73 -6.45 -2.71
N LEU A 157 -7.42 -6.44 -2.45
CA LEU A 157 -6.84 -6.49 -1.11
C LEU A 157 -5.95 -5.27 -0.88
N ILE A 158 -6.24 -4.53 0.18
CA ILE A 158 -5.46 -3.34 0.57
C ILE A 158 -4.92 -3.54 1.98
N LEU A 159 -3.62 -3.41 2.14
CA LEU A 159 -2.95 -3.34 3.43
C LEU A 159 -2.55 -1.87 3.68
N GLU A 160 -3.09 -1.25 4.73
CA GLU A 160 -2.81 0.17 4.98
C GLU A 160 -2.78 0.46 6.47
N THR A 161 -2.02 1.49 6.85
CA THR A 161 -1.95 1.97 8.22
C THR A 161 -3.33 2.39 8.72
N SER A 162 -3.58 2.16 9.99
CA SER A 162 -4.82 2.55 10.67
C SER A 162 -4.54 3.01 12.10
N ILE A 163 -5.56 3.48 12.77
CA ILE A 163 -5.47 4.03 14.13
C ILE A 163 -6.12 3.03 15.11
N PRO A 164 -5.38 2.58 16.15
CA PRO A 164 -5.94 1.75 17.20
C PRO A 164 -7.20 2.38 17.82
N LYS A 165 -8.24 1.57 18.06
CA LYS A 165 -9.48 2.04 18.69
C LYS A 165 -9.42 2.10 20.21
N SER A 166 -8.62 1.22 20.83
CA SER A 166 -8.41 1.23 22.29
C SER A 166 -7.61 2.46 22.68
N ARG A 167 -8.08 3.20 23.70
CA ARG A 167 -7.38 4.40 24.20
C ARG A 167 -5.97 4.10 24.70
N ILE A 168 -5.80 2.99 25.41
CA ILE A 168 -4.50 2.57 25.94
C ILE A 168 -3.53 2.25 24.80
N ILE A 169 -3.96 1.44 23.84
CA ILE A 169 -3.12 1.08 22.69
C ILE A 169 -2.81 2.31 21.83
N PHE A 170 -3.78 3.19 21.65
CA PHE A 170 -3.56 4.45 20.93
C PHE A 170 -2.52 5.32 21.63
N PHE A 171 -2.56 5.42 22.97
CA PHE A 171 -1.56 6.17 23.75
C PHE A 171 -0.15 5.60 23.52
N CYS A 172 0.04 4.28 23.64
CA CYS A 172 1.32 3.64 23.37
C CYS A 172 1.79 3.83 21.92
N TYR A 173 0.87 3.73 20.96
CA TYR A 173 1.15 3.94 19.55
C TYR A 173 1.54 5.41 19.25
N ASP A 174 0.83 6.38 19.82
CA ASP A 174 1.14 7.81 19.69
C ASP A 174 2.47 8.18 20.35
N LEU A 175 2.75 7.60 21.54
CA LEU A 175 4.04 7.74 22.20
C LEU A 175 5.17 7.21 21.31
N TYR A 176 5.03 6.00 20.76
CA TYR A 176 5.98 5.44 19.81
C TYR A 176 6.21 6.38 18.61
N LEU A 177 5.15 6.91 18.00
CA LEU A 177 5.24 7.83 16.88
C LEU A 177 5.86 9.19 17.22
N LYS A 178 5.78 9.63 18.48
CA LYS A 178 6.34 10.91 18.94
C LYS A 178 7.78 10.81 19.43
N THR A 179 8.20 9.66 19.92
CA THR A 179 9.52 9.47 20.56
C THR A 179 10.45 8.59 19.72
N ILE A 180 10.13 7.31 19.57
CA ILE A 180 11.00 6.31 18.94
C ILE A 180 11.11 6.53 17.43
N TYR A 181 9.99 6.76 16.77
CA TYR A 181 9.96 6.98 15.32
C TYR A 181 10.82 8.18 14.87
N PRO A 182 10.79 9.38 15.53
CA PRO A 182 11.70 10.49 15.22
C PRO A 182 13.15 10.18 15.50
N LEU A 183 13.45 9.45 16.57
CA LEU A 183 14.82 9.04 16.88
C LEU A 183 15.41 8.16 15.78
N LEU A 184 14.66 7.14 15.35
CA LEU A 184 15.09 6.24 14.29
C LEU A 184 15.35 6.97 12.97
N TYR A 185 14.44 7.85 12.52
CA TYR A 185 14.69 8.54 11.26
C TYR A 185 15.81 9.58 11.34
N ASN A 186 16.04 10.20 12.50
CA ASN A 186 17.17 11.12 12.68
C ASN A 186 18.52 10.39 12.60
N LEU A 187 18.58 9.16 13.10
CA LEU A 187 19.80 8.35 13.05
C LEU A 187 20.08 7.78 11.65
N PHE A 188 19.04 7.36 10.92
CA PHE A 188 19.21 6.59 9.69
C PHE A 188 18.81 7.30 8.41
N SER A 189 18.26 8.53 8.48
CA SER A 189 17.82 9.25 7.30
C SER A 189 18.20 10.73 7.29
N LYS A 190 18.71 11.17 6.14
CA LYS A 190 18.92 12.59 5.83
C LYS A 190 17.64 13.34 5.43
N ASN A 191 16.49 12.63 5.25
CA ASN A 191 15.25 13.19 4.71
C ASN A 191 14.10 13.28 5.72
N LYS A 192 14.27 14.12 6.74
CA LYS A 192 13.30 14.34 7.83
C LYS A 192 11.87 14.64 7.34
N ASN A 193 11.74 15.41 6.26
CA ASN A 193 10.43 15.82 5.72
C ASN A 193 9.63 14.66 5.15
N ALA A 194 10.26 13.66 4.53
CA ALA A 194 9.59 12.50 4.00
C ALA A 194 8.97 11.64 5.11
N TYR A 195 9.69 11.42 6.20
CA TYR A 195 9.19 10.64 7.34
C TYR A 195 8.10 11.37 8.13
N LYS A 196 8.20 12.69 8.27
CA LYS A 196 7.13 13.52 8.81
C LYS A 196 5.85 13.39 7.96
N TYR A 197 6.00 13.38 6.63
CA TYR A 197 4.88 13.12 5.72
C TYR A 197 4.28 11.73 5.92
N LEU A 198 5.09 10.67 5.95
CA LEU A 198 4.62 9.29 6.11
C LEU A 198 3.82 9.12 7.42
N ARG A 199 4.30 9.69 8.52
CA ARG A 199 3.58 9.71 9.80
C ARG A 199 2.26 10.48 9.69
N ASN A 200 2.28 11.70 9.21
CA ASN A 200 1.10 12.56 9.16
C ASN A 200 0.02 12.01 8.21
N SER A 201 0.42 11.48 7.04
CA SER A 201 -0.52 10.85 6.10
C SER A 201 -1.23 9.63 6.70
N SER A 202 -0.55 8.85 7.54
CA SER A 202 -1.13 7.72 8.26
C SER A 202 -2.22 8.14 9.25
N LEU A 203 -2.04 9.27 9.93
CA LEU A 203 -2.98 9.76 10.95
C LEU A 203 -4.26 10.36 10.35
N VAL A 204 -4.22 10.86 9.12
CA VAL A 204 -5.39 11.50 8.47
C VAL A 204 -6.12 10.58 7.48
N PHE A 205 -5.52 9.47 7.12
CA PHE A 205 -6.14 8.52 6.18
C PHE A 205 -7.41 7.91 6.77
N PRO A 206 -8.55 7.90 6.05
CA PRO A 206 -9.77 7.27 6.52
C PRO A 206 -9.54 5.76 6.73
N ASN A 207 -9.85 5.25 7.92
CA ASN A 207 -9.63 3.85 8.25
C ASN A 207 -10.89 3.13 8.75
N GLY A 208 -10.84 1.80 8.83
CA GLY A 208 -11.93 0.95 9.29
C GLY A 208 -13.20 1.15 8.47
N LYS A 209 -14.35 1.34 9.15
CA LYS A 209 -15.65 1.52 8.48
C LYS A 209 -15.69 2.72 7.53
N LYS A 210 -14.94 3.81 7.81
CA LYS A 210 -14.89 4.98 6.93
C LYS A 210 -14.29 4.61 5.56
N PHE A 211 -13.21 3.83 5.53
CA PHE A 211 -12.60 3.40 4.27
C PHE A 211 -13.43 2.31 3.58
N ASN A 212 -14.07 1.39 4.33
CA ASN A 212 -15.04 0.45 3.76
C ASN A 212 -16.16 1.16 2.99
N ASN A 213 -16.70 2.24 3.57
CA ASN A 213 -17.74 3.04 2.90
C ASN A 213 -17.23 3.69 1.59
N ILE A 214 -15.95 4.10 1.55
CA ILE A 214 -15.35 4.61 0.32
C ILE A 214 -15.26 3.51 -0.74
N LEU A 215 -14.84 2.29 -0.38
CA LEU A 215 -14.81 1.16 -1.30
C LEU A 215 -16.21 0.83 -1.84
N MET A 216 -17.21 0.75 -0.97
CA MET A 216 -18.60 0.49 -1.37
C MET A 216 -19.15 1.57 -2.32
N LYS A 217 -18.89 2.85 -2.04
CA LYS A 217 -19.29 3.97 -2.92
C LYS A 217 -18.63 3.93 -4.28
N ASN A 218 -17.48 3.30 -4.41
CA ASN A 218 -16.77 3.08 -5.69
C ASN A 218 -17.12 1.74 -6.35
N GLY A 219 -18.21 1.06 -5.93
CA GLY A 219 -18.75 -0.11 -6.62
C GLY A 219 -18.24 -1.47 -6.14
N PHE A 220 -17.41 -1.54 -5.10
CA PHE A 220 -16.99 -2.81 -4.52
C PHE A 220 -18.10 -3.39 -3.62
N ILE A 221 -18.30 -4.71 -3.72
CA ILE A 221 -19.23 -5.49 -2.90
C ILE A 221 -18.46 -6.36 -1.89
N ASN A 222 -19.17 -6.94 -0.92
CA ASN A 222 -18.61 -7.79 0.14
C ASN A 222 -17.45 -7.14 0.89
N VAL A 223 -17.51 -5.80 1.01
CA VAL A 223 -16.43 -5.00 1.59
C VAL A 223 -16.34 -5.26 3.09
N ASN A 224 -15.15 -5.59 3.55
CA ASN A 224 -14.85 -5.73 4.97
C ASN A 224 -13.40 -5.35 5.26
N ASN A 225 -13.06 -5.21 6.55
CA ASN A 225 -11.69 -5.01 6.99
C ASN A 225 -11.38 -5.79 8.25
N LYS A 226 -10.13 -6.24 8.37
CA LYS A 226 -9.56 -6.90 9.55
C LYS A 226 -8.44 -6.03 10.13
N PRO A 227 -8.59 -5.50 11.35
CA PRO A 227 -7.51 -4.84 12.05
C PRO A 227 -6.38 -5.83 12.35
N LEU A 228 -5.14 -5.38 12.20
CA LEU A 228 -3.92 -6.12 12.51
C LEU A 228 -3.13 -5.35 13.56
N THR A 229 -2.35 -6.07 14.38
CA THR A 229 -1.49 -5.48 15.43
C THR A 229 -2.24 -4.40 16.21
N PHE A 230 -3.30 -4.84 16.91
CA PHE A 230 -4.16 -3.99 17.74
C PHE A 230 -4.80 -2.79 17.00
N GLY A 231 -4.81 -2.81 15.66
CA GLY A 231 -5.39 -1.75 14.84
C GLY A 231 -4.40 -0.73 14.30
N ALA A 232 -3.08 -0.92 14.47
CA ALA A 232 -2.05 -0.07 13.84
C ALA A 232 -2.04 -0.19 12.31
N THR A 233 -2.55 -1.30 11.78
CA THR A 233 -2.70 -1.58 10.35
C THR A 233 -4.03 -2.29 10.14
N SER A 234 -4.63 -2.15 8.97
CA SER A 234 -5.84 -2.88 8.57
C SER A 234 -5.67 -3.51 7.20
N LEU A 235 -6.16 -4.74 7.07
CA LEU A 235 -6.31 -5.44 5.81
C LEU A 235 -7.76 -5.29 5.34
N TYR A 236 -7.94 -4.61 4.21
CA TYR A 236 -9.24 -4.40 3.57
C TYR A 236 -9.45 -5.37 2.43
N PHE A 237 -10.68 -5.77 2.25
CA PHE A 237 -11.14 -6.64 1.18
C PHE A 237 -12.33 -5.99 0.46
N GLY A 238 -12.39 -6.13 -0.84
CA GLY A 238 -13.55 -5.82 -1.68
C GLY A 238 -13.58 -6.75 -2.89
N LYS A 239 -14.76 -6.96 -3.46
CA LYS A 239 -14.97 -7.79 -4.64
C LYS A 239 -15.64 -6.97 -5.73
N LYS A 240 -15.24 -7.18 -7.00
CA LYS A 240 -15.98 -6.66 -8.15
C LYS A 240 -17.25 -7.45 -8.35
N PRO A 241 -18.42 -6.85 -8.60
CA PRO A 241 -19.65 -7.51 -8.97
C PRO A 241 -19.51 -8.46 -10.16
#